data_eddc63434c009490a7580b55c8c32cda
#
_entry.id   eddc63434c009490a7580b55c8c32cda
#
_cell.length_a   1.000
_cell.length_b   1.000
_cell.length_c   1.000
_cell.angle_alpha   90.00
_cell.angle_beta   90.00
_cell.angle_gamma   90.00
#
_symmetry.space_group_name_H-M   'P 1'
#
loop_
_entity.id
_entity.type
_entity.pdbx_description
1 polymer ?
#
loop_
_entity_poly.entity_id
_entity_poly.type
_entity_poly.pdbx_seq_one_letter_code
_entity_poly.pdbx_strand_id
1 'polypeptide(L)'
;ATNEHFKDKNSFFIPSSEMMYLLPNQVAVALSQAQSIPQADVRTKMQDAILYSLKSEILREKAETDCSRCLIDTSPFFSGGTHLVWHSTDALIVPVRTDQQSINSLNLLLKLFSSPASEFRRCMPSDGHMPKIQMVVLTHCGWSTRAGARNEPNQQTRMYIQQVLDIVSRNIQSFTTNDPTNHIVLLDDFLGSGRISSARSEPIELLHAGETMTIHRTKVEVNKSVEKVKNQLRFISSCLW
;
A
#
# COMPACT_ATOMS: atom_id res chain seq x y z
N ALA A 1 13.39 15.81 8.76
CA ALA A 1 13.42 16.66 7.56
C ALA A 1 12.05 17.34 7.44
N THR A 2 12.02 18.67 7.47
CA THR A 2 10.79 19.43 7.33
C THR A 2 10.56 19.73 5.85
N ASN A 3 9.57 19.09 5.26
CA ASN A 3 9.07 19.50 3.96
C ASN A 3 8.16 20.72 4.17
N GLU A 4 8.42 21.84 3.50
CA GLU A 4 7.69 23.10 3.66
C GLU A 4 6.20 22.96 3.33
N HIS A 5 5.82 22.03 2.45
CA HIS A 5 4.42 21.76 2.10
C HIS A 5 3.61 21.10 3.23
N PHE A 6 4.30 20.54 4.22
CA PHE A 6 3.68 19.95 5.42
C PHE A 6 3.95 20.77 6.69
N LYS A 7 4.67 21.89 6.58
CA LYS A 7 4.87 22.82 7.68
C LYS A 7 3.51 23.36 8.11
N ASP A 8 3.30 23.45 9.40
CA ASP A 8 2.06 23.91 10.02
C ASP A 8 0.80 23.04 9.76
N LYS A 9 0.99 21.82 9.21
CA LYS A 9 -0.03 20.78 9.15
C LYS A 9 0.23 19.75 10.24
N ASN A 10 -0.83 19.22 10.82
CA ASN A 10 -0.73 18.13 11.82
C ASN A 10 -0.38 16.81 11.12
N SER A 11 0.81 16.78 10.49
CA SER A 11 1.30 15.70 9.65
C SER A 11 2.78 15.47 9.93
N PHE A 12 3.14 14.23 10.21
CA PHE A 12 4.47 13.81 10.59
C PHE A 12 4.97 12.74 9.62
N PHE A 13 6.27 12.68 9.40
CA PHE A 13 6.91 11.72 8.53
C PHE A 13 8.02 11.00 9.29
N ILE A 14 7.94 9.68 9.34
CA ILE A 14 8.97 8.82 9.91
C ILE A 14 9.74 8.21 8.74
N PRO A 15 10.99 8.64 8.49
CA PRO A 15 11.80 8.10 7.40
C PRO A 15 12.22 6.67 7.68
N SER A 16 12.39 5.87 6.64
CA SER A 16 13.06 4.58 6.71
C SER A 16 14.54 4.74 7.08
N SER A 17 15.11 3.76 7.75
CA SER A 17 16.52 3.64 8.06
C SER A 17 17.19 2.59 7.19
N GLU A 18 18.49 2.72 6.93
CA GLU A 18 19.31 1.69 6.28
C GLU A 18 19.29 0.34 7.03
N MET A 19 19.09 0.39 8.36
CA MET A 19 18.94 -0.81 9.19
C MET A 19 17.69 -1.65 8.83
N MET A 20 16.73 -1.08 8.11
CA MET A 20 15.56 -1.82 7.62
C MET A 20 15.91 -3.00 6.70
N TYR A 21 17.07 -2.98 6.05
CA TYR A 21 17.57 -4.13 5.28
C TYR A 21 17.85 -5.38 6.14
N LEU A 22 18.19 -5.19 7.41
CA LEU A 22 18.47 -6.27 8.35
C LEU A 22 17.22 -6.79 9.05
N LEU A 23 16.16 -5.98 9.09
CA LEU A 23 14.93 -6.28 9.82
C LEU A 23 14.29 -7.63 9.45
N PRO A 24 14.19 -8.02 8.16
CA PRO A 24 13.59 -9.30 7.79
C PRO A 24 14.30 -10.50 8.44
N ASN A 25 15.63 -10.49 8.43
CA ASN A 25 16.41 -11.56 9.06
C ASN A 25 16.28 -11.55 10.59
N GLN A 26 16.31 -10.37 11.21
CA GLN A 26 16.15 -10.23 12.65
C GLN A 26 14.79 -10.74 13.13
N VAL A 27 13.71 -10.40 12.43
CA VAL A 27 12.35 -10.89 12.74
C VAL A 27 12.26 -12.42 12.58
N ALA A 28 12.81 -12.97 11.49
CA ALA A 28 12.81 -14.42 11.27
C ALA A 28 13.56 -15.18 12.39
N VAL A 29 14.74 -14.69 12.77
CA VAL A 29 15.54 -15.27 13.86
C VAL A 29 14.79 -15.16 15.20
N ALA A 30 14.23 -13.99 15.52
CA ALA A 30 13.48 -13.78 16.76
C ALA A 30 12.25 -14.71 16.86
N LEU A 31 11.47 -14.83 15.76
CA LEU A 31 10.31 -15.75 15.72
C LEU A 31 10.74 -17.22 15.86
N SER A 32 11.85 -17.62 15.23
CA SER A 32 12.38 -18.98 15.38
C SER A 32 12.80 -19.27 16.82
N GLN A 33 13.47 -18.33 17.46
CA GLN A 33 13.85 -18.43 18.87
C GLN A 33 12.61 -18.50 19.79
N ALA A 34 11.61 -17.66 19.54
CA ALA A 34 10.35 -17.71 20.28
C ALA A 34 9.66 -19.08 20.15
N GLN A 35 9.62 -19.66 18.95
CA GLN A 35 9.03 -20.97 18.69
C GLN A 35 9.75 -22.11 19.43
N SER A 36 11.03 -21.98 19.76
CA SER A 36 11.79 -22.98 20.51
C SER A 36 11.52 -23.00 22.01
N ILE A 37 10.77 -22.03 22.54
CA ILE A 37 10.41 -21.95 23.97
C ILE A 37 9.44 -23.07 24.32
N PRO A 38 9.77 -23.94 25.32
CA PRO A 38 8.91 -25.07 25.65
C PRO A 38 7.58 -24.65 26.27
N GLN A 39 7.56 -23.62 27.14
CA GLN A 39 6.35 -23.13 27.80
C GLN A 39 5.45 -22.38 26.83
N ALA A 40 4.25 -22.89 26.58
CA ALA A 40 3.32 -22.39 25.59
C ALA A 40 2.90 -20.92 25.80
N ASP A 41 2.63 -20.54 27.04
CA ASP A 41 2.24 -19.19 27.44
C ASP A 41 3.38 -18.17 27.25
N VAL A 42 4.62 -18.54 27.57
CA VAL A 42 5.81 -17.72 27.38
C VAL A 42 6.09 -17.56 25.88
N ARG A 43 6.00 -18.65 25.13
CA ARG A 43 6.16 -18.66 23.67
C ARG A 43 5.16 -17.71 22.99
N THR A 44 3.87 -17.80 23.34
CA THR A 44 2.82 -16.95 22.79
C THR A 44 3.08 -15.47 23.09
N LYS A 45 3.40 -15.13 24.35
CA LYS A 45 3.73 -13.75 24.72
C LYS A 45 4.93 -13.22 23.97
N MET A 46 5.98 -14.03 23.77
CA MET A 46 7.14 -13.61 23.01
C MET A 46 6.82 -13.41 21.51
N GLN A 47 6.04 -14.30 20.91
CA GLN A 47 5.57 -14.13 19.54
C GLN A 47 4.75 -12.84 19.38
N ASP A 48 3.79 -12.59 20.26
CA ASP A 48 2.98 -11.37 20.23
C ASP A 48 3.83 -10.12 20.39
N ALA A 49 4.80 -10.14 21.32
CA ALA A 49 5.72 -9.02 21.50
C ALA A 49 6.55 -8.70 20.23
N ILE A 50 6.98 -9.73 19.49
CA ILE A 50 7.70 -9.56 18.23
C ILE A 50 6.75 -9.03 17.14
N LEU A 51 5.61 -9.68 16.93
CA LEU A 51 4.67 -9.36 15.85
C LEU A 51 4.04 -7.98 16.03
N TYR A 52 3.81 -7.54 17.26
CA TYR A 52 3.24 -6.23 17.59
C TYR A 52 4.26 -5.16 17.92
N SER A 53 5.55 -5.43 17.77
CA SER A 53 6.62 -4.44 18.07
C SER A 53 6.41 -3.14 17.30
N LEU A 54 6.15 -3.22 15.99
CA LEU A 54 5.87 -2.05 15.15
C LEU A 54 4.58 -1.35 15.56
N LYS A 55 3.51 -2.10 15.85
CA LYS A 55 2.22 -1.54 16.31
C LYS A 55 2.39 -0.74 17.60
N SER A 56 3.17 -1.25 18.54
CA SER A 56 3.44 -0.57 19.81
C SER A 56 4.15 0.76 19.61
N GLU A 57 5.16 0.79 18.72
CA GLU A 57 5.86 2.03 18.38
C GLU A 57 4.96 3.04 17.67
N ILE A 58 4.14 2.59 16.70
CA ILE A 58 3.18 3.45 16.01
C ILE A 58 2.19 4.06 17.01
N LEU A 59 1.69 3.27 17.96
CA LEU A 59 0.75 3.78 18.97
C LEU A 59 1.41 4.81 19.89
N ARG A 60 2.68 4.62 20.25
CA ARG A 60 3.45 5.60 21.01
C ARG A 60 3.61 6.91 20.23
N GLU A 61 4.08 6.85 18.99
CA GLU A 61 4.25 8.03 18.13
C GLU A 61 2.93 8.77 17.90
N LYS A 62 1.83 8.03 17.70
CA LYS A 62 0.48 8.63 17.57
C LYS A 62 0.07 9.38 18.84
N ALA A 63 0.36 8.85 20.01
CA ALA A 63 0.05 9.50 21.28
C ALA A 63 0.92 10.76 21.49
N GLU A 64 2.20 10.71 21.14
CA GLU A 64 3.11 11.85 21.27
C GLU A 64 2.80 13.00 20.27
N THR A 65 2.28 12.65 19.10
CA THR A 65 2.00 13.61 18.01
C THR A 65 0.53 13.99 17.89
N ASP A 66 -0.34 13.42 18.69
CA ASP A 66 -1.81 13.58 18.58
C ASP A 66 -2.34 13.21 17.17
N CYS A 67 -1.70 12.25 16.49
CA CYS A 67 -2.12 11.77 15.19
C CYS A 67 -3.14 10.65 15.32
N SER A 68 -4.30 10.80 14.71
CA SER A 68 -5.36 9.77 14.71
C SER A 68 -5.12 8.67 13.67
N ARG A 69 -4.33 8.94 12.61
CA ARG A 69 -4.18 8.09 11.43
C ARG A 69 -2.71 7.86 11.10
N CYS A 70 -2.40 6.69 10.53
CA CYS A 70 -1.06 6.34 10.09
C CYS A 70 -1.15 5.64 8.73
N LEU A 71 -0.36 6.10 7.76
CA LEU A 71 -0.16 5.44 6.47
C LEU A 71 1.25 4.87 6.44
N ILE A 72 1.37 3.58 6.15
CA ILE A 72 2.67 2.88 6.13
C ILE A 72 2.96 2.45 4.69
N ASP A 73 4.05 2.98 4.13
CA ASP A 73 4.60 2.51 2.86
C ASP A 73 5.50 1.31 3.11
N THR A 74 5.25 0.20 2.42
CA THR A 74 5.95 -1.06 2.63
C THR A 74 6.84 -1.44 1.46
N SER A 75 7.83 -2.28 1.74
CA SER A 75 8.55 -2.99 0.67
C SER A 75 7.58 -3.81 -0.21
N PRO A 76 7.80 -3.88 -1.53
CA PRO A 76 6.99 -4.70 -2.44
C PRO A 76 7.15 -6.21 -2.21
N PHE A 77 8.06 -6.60 -1.34
CA PHE A 77 8.33 -8.01 -1.04
C PHE A 77 7.70 -8.42 0.29
N PHE A 78 7.15 -9.63 0.34
CA PHE A 78 6.77 -10.24 1.59
C PHE A 78 8.04 -10.60 2.38
N SER A 79 8.33 -9.81 3.39
CA SER A 79 9.51 -9.96 4.25
C SER A 79 9.12 -9.68 5.70
N GLY A 80 10.03 -9.89 6.63
CA GLY A 80 9.78 -9.64 8.05
C GLY A 80 9.22 -8.25 8.35
N GLY A 81 9.71 -7.20 7.66
CA GLY A 81 9.16 -5.83 7.80
C GLY A 81 7.69 -5.75 7.36
N THR A 82 7.36 -6.30 6.20
CA THR A 82 5.98 -6.37 5.71
C THR A 82 5.09 -7.22 6.63
N HIS A 83 5.63 -8.29 7.20
CA HIS A 83 4.95 -9.14 8.17
C HIS A 83 4.54 -8.33 9.41
N LEU A 84 5.45 -7.54 9.98
CA LEU A 84 5.15 -6.65 11.13
C LEU A 84 4.10 -5.59 10.76
N VAL A 85 4.19 -5.00 9.57
CA VAL A 85 3.21 -4.01 9.10
C VAL A 85 1.82 -4.63 9.02
N TRP A 86 1.67 -5.83 8.46
CA TRP A 86 0.37 -6.47 8.33
C TRP A 86 -0.29 -6.74 9.69
N HIS A 87 0.48 -7.03 10.73
CA HIS A 87 -0.07 -7.16 12.09
C HIS A 87 -0.28 -5.82 12.81
N SER A 88 0.21 -4.73 12.22
CA SER A 88 0.09 -3.37 12.78
C SER A 88 -1.01 -2.53 12.13
N THR A 89 -1.58 -2.98 11.01
CA THR A 89 -2.54 -2.22 10.21
C THR A 89 -3.93 -2.82 10.28
N ASP A 90 -4.94 -1.97 10.17
CA ASP A 90 -6.35 -2.37 10.11
C ASP A 90 -6.74 -2.77 8.68
N ALA A 91 -6.18 -2.08 7.68
CA ALA A 91 -6.50 -2.29 6.28
C ALA A 91 -5.30 -2.10 5.35
N LEU A 92 -5.36 -2.75 4.18
CA LEU A 92 -4.35 -2.69 3.13
C LEU A 92 -4.89 -2.01 1.87
N ILE A 93 -4.06 -1.18 1.26
CA ILE A 93 -4.20 -0.73 -0.13
C ILE A 93 -3.20 -1.52 -0.95
N VAL A 94 -3.68 -2.18 -2.00
CA VAL A 94 -2.84 -3.04 -2.85
C VAL A 94 -2.74 -2.44 -4.25
N PRO A 95 -1.65 -1.74 -4.61
CA PRO A 95 -1.45 -1.28 -5.98
C PRO A 95 -1.14 -2.47 -6.88
N VAL A 96 -1.85 -2.54 -8.01
CA VAL A 96 -1.71 -3.60 -9.03
C VAL A 96 -1.60 -2.95 -10.40
N ARG A 97 -0.56 -3.24 -11.15
CA ARG A 97 -0.44 -2.77 -12.53
C ARG A 97 -1.34 -3.59 -13.45
N THR A 98 -1.73 -2.99 -14.56
CA THR A 98 -2.49 -3.67 -15.62
C THR A 98 -1.59 -4.60 -16.44
N ASP A 99 -0.95 -5.57 -15.77
CA ASP A 99 -0.13 -6.63 -16.35
C ASP A 99 -0.31 -7.96 -15.61
N GLN A 100 0.02 -9.07 -16.28
CA GLN A 100 -0.21 -10.41 -15.75
C GLN A 100 0.64 -10.72 -14.51
N GLN A 101 1.84 -10.18 -14.42
CA GLN A 101 2.73 -10.42 -13.27
C GLN A 101 2.14 -9.80 -11.99
N SER A 102 1.60 -8.58 -12.08
CA SER A 102 0.96 -7.90 -10.96
C SER A 102 -0.33 -8.62 -10.51
N ILE A 103 -1.10 -9.17 -11.46
CA ILE A 103 -2.26 -10.02 -11.17
C ILE A 103 -1.83 -11.31 -10.42
N ASN A 104 -0.75 -11.94 -10.85
CA ASN A 104 -0.21 -13.11 -10.17
C ASN A 104 0.28 -12.78 -8.75
N SER A 105 0.85 -11.59 -8.55
CA SER A 105 1.26 -11.10 -7.22
C SER A 105 0.08 -10.88 -6.29
N LEU A 106 -1.04 -10.32 -6.79
CA LEU A 106 -2.28 -10.21 -6.03
C LEU A 106 -2.82 -11.58 -5.60
N ASN A 107 -2.84 -12.56 -6.51
CA ASN A 107 -3.24 -13.94 -6.17
C ASN A 107 -2.32 -14.55 -5.11
N LEU A 108 -1.01 -14.31 -5.19
CA LEU A 108 -0.05 -14.80 -4.19
C LEU A 108 -0.31 -14.17 -2.82
N LEU A 109 -0.56 -12.86 -2.76
CA LEU A 109 -0.94 -12.15 -1.53
C LEU A 109 -2.16 -12.81 -0.86
N LEU A 110 -3.22 -13.02 -1.64
CA LEU A 110 -4.45 -13.63 -1.14
C LEU A 110 -4.25 -15.08 -0.69
N LYS A 111 -3.36 -15.81 -1.37
CA LYS A 111 -2.96 -17.17 -0.95
C LYS A 111 -2.18 -17.14 0.36
N LEU A 112 -1.32 -16.16 0.60
CA LEU A 112 -0.63 -15.99 1.89
C LEU A 112 -1.63 -15.76 3.03
N PHE A 113 -2.71 -15.04 2.79
CA PHE A 113 -3.76 -14.81 3.80
C PHE A 113 -4.64 -16.04 4.05
N SER A 114 -4.95 -16.82 3.02
CA SER A 114 -5.92 -17.92 3.11
C SER A 114 -5.29 -19.27 3.46
N SER A 115 -4.04 -19.53 3.06
CA SER A 115 -3.39 -20.84 3.24
C SER A 115 -2.86 -21.04 4.64
N PRO A 116 -3.33 -22.03 5.40
CA PRO A 116 -2.80 -22.34 6.73
C PRO A 116 -1.30 -22.72 6.73
N ALA A 117 -0.80 -23.20 5.59
CA ALA A 117 0.60 -23.58 5.43
C ALA A 117 1.52 -22.38 5.11
N SER A 118 0.98 -21.18 4.86
CA SER A 118 1.80 -19.99 4.60
C SER A 118 2.58 -19.59 5.85
N GLU A 119 3.75 -19.00 5.66
CA GLU A 119 4.57 -18.48 6.75
C GLU A 119 3.79 -17.44 7.57
N PHE A 120 3.07 -16.58 6.91
CA PHE A 120 2.22 -15.58 7.56
C PHE A 120 1.19 -16.22 8.49
N ARG A 121 0.48 -17.24 8.04
CA ARG A 121 -0.56 -17.93 8.84
C ARG A 121 0.00 -18.81 9.98
N ARG A 122 1.22 -19.30 9.81
CA ARG A 122 1.89 -20.09 10.87
C ARG A 122 2.40 -19.25 12.03
N CYS A 123 2.67 -17.96 11.79
CA CYS A 123 3.18 -17.01 12.77
C CYS A 123 2.14 -15.90 12.99
N MET A 124 0.94 -16.27 13.43
CA MET A 124 -0.12 -15.32 13.77
C MET A 124 0.00 -14.88 15.24
N PRO A 125 -0.38 -13.62 15.55
CA PRO A 125 -0.54 -13.22 16.96
C PRO A 125 -1.70 -13.98 17.61
N SER A 126 -1.69 -14.00 18.95
CA SER A 126 -2.64 -14.79 19.76
C SER A 126 -4.10 -14.40 19.58
N ASP A 127 -4.38 -13.14 19.26
CA ASP A 127 -5.72 -12.63 18.96
C ASP A 127 -6.18 -12.93 17.52
N GLY A 128 -5.30 -13.52 16.71
CA GLY A 128 -5.61 -13.87 15.32
C GLY A 128 -5.77 -12.68 14.38
N HIS A 129 -5.28 -11.48 14.76
CA HIS A 129 -5.43 -10.27 13.96
C HIS A 129 -4.87 -10.42 12.54
N MET A 130 -5.72 -10.11 11.56
CA MET A 130 -5.37 -10.05 10.14
C MET A 130 -5.91 -8.76 9.53
N PRO A 131 -5.10 -8.05 8.76
CA PRO A 131 -5.59 -6.88 8.03
C PRO A 131 -6.58 -7.31 6.94
N LYS A 132 -7.54 -6.45 6.64
CA LYS A 132 -8.44 -6.61 5.49
C LYS A 132 -7.95 -5.76 4.32
N ILE A 133 -8.19 -6.19 3.10
CA ILE A 133 -7.92 -5.37 1.93
C ILE A 133 -9.05 -4.37 1.76
N GLN A 134 -8.73 -3.08 1.86
CA GLN A 134 -9.68 -2.00 1.63
C GLN A 134 -9.88 -1.79 0.15
N MET A 135 -8.80 -1.74 -0.63
CA MET A 135 -8.89 -1.56 -2.08
C MET A 135 -7.69 -2.13 -2.83
N VAL A 136 -7.97 -2.53 -4.05
CA VAL A 136 -6.99 -2.81 -5.11
C VAL A 136 -6.97 -1.61 -6.05
N VAL A 137 -5.86 -0.91 -6.12
CA VAL A 137 -5.68 0.25 -6.98
C VAL A 137 -5.01 -0.20 -8.27
N LEU A 138 -5.78 -0.28 -9.37
CA LEU A 138 -5.24 -0.58 -10.68
C LEU A 138 -4.50 0.64 -11.23
N THR A 139 -3.22 0.48 -11.48
CA THR A 139 -2.32 1.51 -12.01
C THR A 139 -1.92 1.20 -13.45
N HIS A 140 -1.35 2.20 -14.15
CA HIS A 140 -0.95 2.11 -15.57
C HIS A 140 -2.14 1.76 -16.49
N CYS A 141 -3.31 2.31 -16.17
CA CYS A 141 -4.53 2.10 -16.95
C CYS A 141 -4.42 2.80 -18.30
N GLY A 142 -4.71 2.07 -19.36
CA GLY A 142 -4.88 2.63 -20.71
C GLY A 142 -6.32 3.11 -20.95
N TRP A 143 -6.48 4.23 -21.63
CA TRP A 143 -7.76 4.85 -21.92
C TRP A 143 -8.11 4.80 -23.38
N SER A 144 -9.41 4.86 -23.70
CA SER A 144 -9.91 4.89 -25.06
C SER A 144 -9.50 6.20 -25.75
N THR A 145 -9.06 6.08 -27.00
CA THR A 145 -8.77 7.23 -27.87
C THR A 145 -9.96 7.63 -28.74
N ARG A 146 -11.07 6.87 -28.69
CA ARG A 146 -12.27 7.13 -29.50
C ARG A 146 -12.93 8.44 -29.08
N ALA A 147 -13.42 9.19 -30.05
CA ALA A 147 -14.24 10.37 -29.79
C ALA A 147 -15.47 9.99 -28.95
N GLY A 148 -15.73 10.74 -27.87
CA GLY A 148 -16.82 10.48 -26.93
C GLY A 148 -16.54 9.46 -25.83
N ALA A 149 -15.45 8.68 -25.90
CA ALA A 149 -15.10 7.65 -24.92
C ALA A 149 -13.72 7.85 -24.25
N ARG A 150 -13.19 9.07 -24.25
CA ARG A 150 -11.81 9.37 -23.76
C ARG A 150 -11.58 9.05 -22.28
N ASN A 151 -12.63 8.98 -21.47
CA ASN A 151 -12.56 8.67 -20.04
C ASN A 151 -12.89 7.20 -19.74
N GLU A 152 -13.13 6.39 -20.76
CA GLU A 152 -13.40 4.97 -20.60
C GLU A 152 -12.10 4.16 -20.70
N PRO A 153 -11.92 3.15 -19.86
CA PRO A 153 -10.81 2.21 -19.99
C PRO A 153 -10.80 1.55 -21.38
N ASN A 154 -9.63 1.40 -21.98
CA ASN A 154 -9.48 0.65 -23.22
C ASN A 154 -9.75 -0.85 -23.00
N GLN A 155 -9.81 -1.63 -24.08
CA GLN A 155 -10.13 -3.05 -24.04
C GLN A 155 -9.18 -3.85 -23.12
N GLN A 156 -7.88 -3.56 -23.17
CA GLN A 156 -6.90 -4.23 -22.33
C GLN A 156 -7.13 -3.93 -20.84
N THR A 157 -7.34 -2.68 -20.47
CA THR A 157 -7.62 -2.29 -19.08
C THR A 157 -8.91 -2.93 -18.59
N ARG A 158 -9.98 -2.96 -19.43
CA ARG A 158 -11.24 -3.63 -19.07
C ARG A 158 -11.05 -5.13 -18.79
N MET A 159 -10.19 -5.81 -19.55
CA MET A 159 -9.84 -7.21 -19.30
C MET A 159 -9.21 -7.39 -17.91
N TYR A 160 -8.26 -6.53 -17.54
CA TYR A 160 -7.64 -6.60 -16.21
C TYR A 160 -8.60 -6.23 -15.07
N ILE A 161 -9.48 -5.23 -15.29
CA ILE A 161 -10.55 -4.92 -14.32
C ILE A 161 -11.40 -6.16 -14.05
N GLN A 162 -11.82 -6.88 -15.11
CA GLN A 162 -12.64 -8.08 -14.96
C GLN A 162 -11.87 -9.19 -14.22
N GLN A 163 -10.59 -9.42 -14.56
CA GLN A 163 -9.77 -10.40 -13.85
C GLN A 163 -9.63 -10.08 -12.36
N VAL A 164 -9.39 -8.80 -12.01
CA VAL A 164 -9.31 -8.39 -10.60
C VAL A 164 -10.65 -8.54 -9.92
N LEU A 165 -11.76 -8.19 -10.58
CA LEU A 165 -13.11 -8.36 -10.04
C LEU A 165 -13.40 -9.83 -9.71
N ASP A 166 -13.02 -10.75 -10.59
CA ASP A 166 -13.17 -12.19 -10.39
C ASP A 166 -12.31 -12.70 -9.22
N ILE A 167 -11.09 -12.16 -9.07
CA ILE A 167 -10.21 -12.49 -7.96
C ILE A 167 -10.77 -11.98 -6.63
N VAL A 168 -11.22 -10.73 -6.58
CA VAL A 168 -11.84 -10.11 -5.39
C VAL A 168 -13.07 -10.90 -4.99
N SER A 169 -13.96 -11.20 -5.94
CA SER A 169 -15.21 -11.95 -5.70
C SER A 169 -14.95 -13.32 -5.08
N ARG A 170 -13.94 -14.05 -5.56
CA ARG A 170 -13.56 -15.36 -5.02
C ARG A 170 -12.90 -15.31 -3.63
N ASN A 171 -12.39 -14.14 -3.23
CA ASN A 171 -11.66 -13.95 -1.98
C ASN A 171 -12.29 -12.86 -1.10
N ILE A 172 -13.57 -12.60 -1.25
CA ILE A 172 -14.27 -11.46 -0.65
C ILE A 172 -14.13 -11.42 0.89
N GLN A 173 -13.96 -12.57 1.54
CA GLN A 173 -13.71 -12.67 2.97
C GLN A 173 -12.41 -11.97 3.44
N SER A 174 -11.47 -11.73 2.55
CA SER A 174 -10.23 -10.99 2.82
C SER A 174 -10.38 -9.48 2.66
N PHE A 175 -11.55 -9.00 2.27
CA PHE A 175 -11.85 -7.61 2.01
C PHE A 175 -12.73 -6.98 3.09
N THR A 176 -12.78 -5.65 3.14
CA THR A 176 -13.48 -4.91 4.20
C THR A 176 -14.99 -4.93 4.04
N THR A 177 -15.52 -5.10 2.83
CA THR A 177 -16.96 -5.23 2.53
C THR A 177 -17.25 -6.46 1.68
N ASN A 178 -18.53 -6.82 1.54
CA ASN A 178 -18.97 -7.98 0.76
C ASN A 178 -19.30 -7.66 -0.71
N ASP A 179 -19.17 -6.41 -1.13
CA ASP A 179 -19.36 -6.01 -2.53
C ASP A 179 -18.01 -5.88 -3.25
N PRO A 180 -17.69 -6.77 -4.20
CA PRO A 180 -16.42 -6.72 -4.92
C PRO A 180 -16.15 -5.40 -5.65
N THR A 181 -17.19 -4.70 -6.07
CA THR A 181 -17.06 -3.44 -6.84
C THR A 181 -16.53 -2.29 -6.00
N ASN A 182 -16.73 -2.34 -4.68
CA ASN A 182 -16.24 -1.33 -3.74
C ASN A 182 -14.71 -1.37 -3.55
N HIS A 183 -14.05 -2.42 -4.04
CA HIS A 183 -12.64 -2.66 -3.78
C HIS A 183 -11.72 -2.40 -4.98
N ILE A 184 -12.24 -1.91 -6.10
CA ILE A 184 -11.44 -1.69 -7.30
C ILE A 184 -11.47 -0.22 -7.68
N VAL A 185 -10.28 0.40 -7.69
CA VAL A 185 -10.10 1.79 -8.06
C VAL A 185 -9.08 1.90 -9.18
N LEU A 186 -9.34 2.77 -10.15
CA LEU A 186 -8.41 3.06 -11.24
C LEU A 186 -7.60 4.30 -10.92
N LEU A 187 -6.30 4.23 -11.17
CA LEU A 187 -5.37 5.35 -11.02
C LEU A 187 -4.53 5.49 -12.29
N ASP A 188 -4.57 6.68 -12.87
CA ASP A 188 -3.80 7.02 -14.05
C ASP A 188 -2.30 7.07 -13.72
N ASP A 189 -1.47 6.86 -14.74
CA ASP A 189 -0.03 7.06 -14.62
C ASP A 189 0.28 8.55 -14.41
N PHE A 190 1.17 8.82 -13.48
CA PHE A 190 1.59 10.18 -13.15
C PHE A 190 2.52 10.80 -14.20
N LEU A 191 3.18 10.00 -15.01
CA LEU A 191 4.06 10.40 -16.11
C LEU A 191 5.04 11.53 -15.70
N GLY A 192 5.04 12.63 -16.45
CA GLY A 192 5.84 13.82 -16.19
C GLY A 192 5.48 14.51 -14.88
N SER A 193 4.21 14.50 -14.49
CA SER A 193 3.75 15.07 -13.21
C SER A 193 4.42 14.38 -12.01
N GLY A 194 4.52 13.06 -12.02
CA GLY A 194 5.18 12.31 -10.95
C GLY A 194 6.68 12.60 -10.89
N ARG A 195 7.35 12.74 -12.03
CA ARG A 195 8.77 13.09 -12.08
C ARG A 195 9.05 14.48 -11.52
N ILE A 196 8.21 15.47 -11.84
CA ILE A 196 8.34 16.84 -11.34
C ILE A 196 8.04 16.89 -9.84
N SER A 197 6.97 16.24 -9.40
CA SER A 197 6.60 16.10 -7.98
C SER A 197 7.79 15.55 -7.17
N SER A 198 8.37 14.44 -7.62
CA SER A 198 9.52 13.82 -6.97
C SER A 198 10.76 14.73 -6.95
N ALA A 199 11.09 15.37 -8.07
CA ALA A 199 12.28 16.23 -8.19
C ALA A 199 12.18 17.52 -7.36
N ARG A 200 10.96 18.05 -7.18
CA ARG A 200 10.69 19.24 -6.34
C ARG A 200 10.39 18.88 -4.89
N SER A 201 10.19 17.61 -4.56
CA SER A 201 9.60 17.18 -3.28
C SER A 201 8.28 17.87 -2.98
N GLU A 202 7.49 18.12 -4.02
CA GLU A 202 6.23 18.85 -3.98
C GLU A 202 5.06 17.91 -4.24
N PRO A 203 3.97 17.95 -3.44
CA PRO A 203 2.77 17.13 -3.66
C PRO A 203 2.18 17.37 -5.06
N ILE A 204 1.73 16.28 -5.72
CA ILE A 204 1.06 16.36 -7.04
C ILE A 204 -0.15 17.31 -7.00
N GLU A 205 -0.80 17.42 -5.87
CA GLU A 205 -1.94 18.33 -5.63
C GLU A 205 -1.63 19.79 -5.96
N LEU A 206 -0.38 20.22 -5.80
CA LEU A 206 0.05 21.62 -6.01
C LEU A 206 0.55 21.89 -7.44
N LEU A 207 0.76 20.84 -8.26
CA LEU A 207 1.24 21.00 -9.63
C LEU A 207 0.12 21.48 -10.57
N HIS A 208 0.48 22.30 -11.56
CA HIS A 208 -0.44 22.76 -12.59
C HIS A 208 -0.05 22.25 -13.98
N ALA A 209 -1.05 21.90 -14.79
CA ALA A 209 -0.83 21.41 -16.15
C ALA A 209 -0.02 22.43 -16.98
N GLY A 210 0.98 21.94 -17.71
CA GLY A 210 1.84 22.77 -18.55
C GLY A 210 3.07 23.34 -17.84
N GLU A 211 3.18 23.19 -16.50
CA GLU A 211 4.43 23.51 -15.82
C GLU A 211 5.57 22.63 -16.33
N THR A 212 6.76 23.19 -16.45
CA THR A 212 7.92 22.47 -16.96
C THR A 212 9.10 22.54 -16.02
N MET A 213 9.91 21.47 -16.03
CA MET A 213 11.18 21.40 -15.30
C MET A 213 12.22 20.64 -16.12
N THR A 214 13.48 21.02 -16.03
CA THR A 214 14.58 20.24 -16.61
C THR A 214 15.12 19.26 -15.59
N ILE A 215 14.97 17.96 -15.85
CA ILE A 215 15.44 16.87 -15.00
C ILE A 215 16.47 16.07 -15.80
N HIS A 216 17.70 15.94 -15.31
CA HIS A 216 18.79 15.22 -16.01
C HIS A 216 18.91 15.60 -17.49
N ARG A 217 18.94 16.91 -17.81
CA ARG A 217 19.03 17.50 -19.17
C ARG A 217 17.81 17.24 -20.07
N THR A 218 16.74 16.65 -19.53
CA THR A 218 15.48 16.40 -20.25
C THR A 218 14.41 17.36 -19.75
N LYS A 219 13.78 18.10 -20.66
CA LYS A 219 12.62 18.94 -20.33
C LYS A 219 11.42 18.03 -20.08
N VAL A 220 10.85 18.10 -18.89
CA VAL A 220 9.66 17.36 -18.46
C VAL A 220 8.54 18.35 -18.22
N GLU A 221 7.32 17.97 -18.56
CA GLU A 221 6.13 18.81 -18.42
C GLU A 221 5.09 18.10 -17.56
N VAL A 222 4.38 18.86 -16.73
CA VAL A 222 3.20 18.40 -15.99
C VAL A 222 2.08 18.12 -16.98
N ASN A 223 1.64 16.87 -17.03
CA ASN A 223 0.66 16.40 -18.00
C ASN A 223 -0.70 17.09 -17.83
N LYS A 224 -1.43 17.26 -18.94
CA LYS A 224 -2.80 17.79 -18.93
C LYS A 224 -3.78 16.93 -18.12
N SER A 225 -3.45 15.65 -17.92
CA SER A 225 -4.23 14.71 -17.10
C SER A 225 -4.03 14.88 -15.60
N VAL A 226 -3.18 15.81 -15.13
CA VAL A 226 -2.87 15.98 -13.71
C VAL A 226 -4.12 16.22 -12.87
N GLU A 227 -5.09 16.97 -13.35
CA GLU A 227 -6.35 17.21 -12.62
C GLU A 227 -7.18 15.92 -12.45
N LYS A 228 -7.16 15.03 -13.43
CA LYS A 228 -7.80 13.71 -13.32
C LYS A 228 -7.10 12.87 -12.26
N VAL A 229 -5.77 12.85 -12.26
CA VAL A 229 -4.96 12.16 -11.23
C VAL A 229 -5.25 12.69 -9.84
N LYS A 230 -5.30 14.02 -9.65
CA LYS A 230 -5.67 14.64 -8.37
C LYS A 230 -7.04 14.18 -7.87
N ASN A 231 -8.05 14.17 -8.75
CA ASN A 231 -9.39 13.72 -8.41
C ASN A 231 -9.42 12.23 -8.04
N GLN A 232 -8.66 11.39 -8.73
CA GLN A 232 -8.52 9.97 -8.38
C GLN A 232 -7.85 9.78 -7.01
N LEU A 233 -6.78 10.54 -6.70
CA LEU A 233 -6.11 10.49 -5.40
C LEU A 233 -7.02 11.00 -4.27
N ARG A 234 -7.80 12.08 -4.49
CA ARG A 234 -8.79 12.56 -3.53
C ARG A 234 -9.86 11.50 -3.26
N PHE A 235 -10.34 10.82 -4.31
CA PHE A 235 -11.28 9.72 -4.17
C PHE A 235 -10.69 8.57 -3.34
N ILE A 236 -9.47 8.11 -3.67
CA ILE A 236 -8.76 7.08 -2.89
C ILE A 236 -8.66 7.52 -1.42
N SER A 237 -8.23 8.76 -1.17
CA SER A 237 -8.14 9.31 0.17
C SER A 237 -9.49 9.29 0.90
N SER A 238 -10.58 9.66 0.25
CA SER A 238 -11.92 9.66 0.85
C SER A 238 -12.45 8.26 1.20
N CYS A 239 -11.92 7.21 0.58
CA CYS A 239 -12.26 5.82 0.90
C CYS A 239 -11.48 5.26 2.09
N LEU A 240 -10.45 5.97 2.56
CA LEU A 240 -9.56 5.52 3.64
C LEU A 240 -9.90 6.15 4.98
N TRP A 241 -10.54 7.31 4.94
CA TRP A 241 -10.72 8.18 6.12
C TRP A 241 -12.22 8.46 6.39
#